data_9b0730a0bd8ab2f4e471a8e78b79e926
#
_entry.id   9b0730a0bd8ab2f4e471a8e78b79e926
#
_cell.length_a   1.000
_cell.length_b   1.000
_cell.length_c   1.000
_cell.angle_alpha   90.00
_cell.angle_beta   90.00
_cell.angle_gamma   90.00
#
_symmetry.space_group_name_H-M   'P 1'
#
loop_
_entity.id
_entity.type
_entity.pdbx_description
1 polymer ?
#
loop_
_entity_poly.entity_id
_entity_poly.type
_entity_poly.pdbx_seq_one_letter_code
_entity_poly.pdbx_strand_id
1 'polypeptide(L)'
;MFQKEAEQPTVSSSAEDDELRALVESLRIKIAVIGCGGGGSNTVRRMYQAGVEGVKMVACNTDARHLLSIQAHHKILMGRSMTKGLGSGSLPEVGQKAAEESENDLWKYVDGQNIVFVVAGMGGGTGTGSAPVVAELAKRAGALTIGVVTLPFKAEGAVRMSNAIKGLEHLKEKCDTTIVLQNDRLLELVPKLPLEAAFRVTDEVLMQSIKGITDALTKPGLINIDFNDLLTIMRNGGMALIGLGESSEYGQRAEMCIEDALSSPMLGDVDIKQAKGALVRVIGGEDLTVTEAEKAALLVSERVDPRARIIWGCAVHGDIKNEMRVMVVLTGVKFNSIVDSFKNK
;
A
#
# COMPACT_ATOMS: atom_id res chain seq x y z
N MET A 1 -46.03 -14.43 -36.50
CA MET A 1 -45.54 -13.06 -36.72
C MET A 1 -44.18 -12.98 -36.03
N PHE A 2 -43.10 -13.19 -36.81
CA PHE A 2 -41.75 -13.34 -36.32
C PHE A 2 -41.15 -11.94 -36.07
N GLN A 3 -40.79 -11.66 -34.80
CA GLN A 3 -39.94 -10.52 -34.51
C GLN A 3 -38.50 -10.87 -34.92
N LYS A 4 -37.97 -10.13 -35.89
CA LYS A 4 -36.53 -10.12 -36.22
C LYS A 4 -35.76 -9.49 -35.04
N GLU A 5 -34.90 -10.28 -34.40
CA GLU A 5 -33.85 -9.75 -33.57
C GLU A 5 -32.97 -8.83 -34.43
N ALA A 6 -32.84 -7.57 -34.01
CA ALA A 6 -31.97 -6.62 -34.66
C ALA A 6 -30.52 -7.02 -34.30
N GLU A 7 -29.79 -7.49 -35.31
CA GLU A 7 -28.32 -7.64 -35.22
C GLU A 7 -27.70 -6.30 -34.81
N GLN A 8 -27.02 -6.27 -33.66
CA GLN A 8 -26.21 -5.13 -33.28
C GLN A 8 -25.06 -5.02 -34.31
N PRO A 9 -24.80 -3.82 -34.85
CA PRO A 9 -23.71 -3.64 -35.80
C PRO A 9 -22.40 -3.92 -35.08
N THR A 10 -21.64 -4.90 -35.54
CA THR A 10 -20.23 -5.09 -35.19
C THR A 10 -19.46 -3.88 -35.74
N VAL A 11 -19.14 -2.94 -34.87
CA VAL A 11 -18.25 -1.81 -35.21
C VAL A 11 -16.88 -2.43 -35.51
N SER A 12 -16.51 -2.48 -36.81
CA SER A 12 -15.13 -2.78 -37.19
C SER A 12 -14.23 -1.69 -36.62
N SER A 13 -13.23 -2.06 -35.80
CA SER A 13 -12.26 -1.09 -35.30
C SER A 13 -11.59 -0.43 -36.52
N SER A 14 -11.60 0.90 -36.56
CA SER A 14 -10.84 1.65 -37.55
C SER A 14 -9.36 1.60 -37.22
N ALA A 15 -8.47 1.81 -38.19
CA ALA A 15 -7.03 1.92 -37.91
C ALA A 15 -6.73 3.02 -36.86
N GLU A 16 -7.55 4.07 -36.82
CA GLU A 16 -7.50 5.13 -35.82
C GLU A 16 -7.85 4.63 -34.42
N ASP A 17 -8.83 3.71 -34.29
CA ASP A 17 -9.16 3.09 -33.00
C ASP A 17 -8.04 2.20 -32.49
N ASP A 18 -7.33 1.50 -33.37
CA ASP A 18 -6.20 0.65 -33.01
C ASP A 18 -4.97 1.50 -32.58
N GLU A 19 -4.72 2.63 -33.24
CA GLU A 19 -3.72 3.61 -32.79
C GLU A 19 -4.07 4.23 -31.43
N LEU A 20 -5.32 4.60 -31.23
CA LEU A 20 -5.80 5.11 -29.94
C LEU A 20 -5.68 4.07 -28.82
N ARG A 21 -6.02 2.82 -29.11
CA ARG A 21 -5.83 1.71 -28.13
C ARG A 21 -4.37 1.50 -27.78
N ALA A 22 -3.48 1.52 -28.77
CA ALA A 22 -2.05 1.42 -28.55
C ALA A 22 -1.52 2.59 -27.71
N LEU A 23 -2.00 3.81 -27.97
CA LEU A 23 -1.67 4.99 -27.17
C LEU A 23 -2.17 4.86 -25.74
N VAL A 24 -3.44 4.49 -25.54
CA VAL A 24 -4.03 4.28 -24.19
C VAL A 24 -3.24 3.23 -23.41
N GLU A 25 -2.85 2.11 -24.05
CA GLU A 25 -2.05 1.08 -23.39
C GLU A 25 -0.63 1.59 -23.03
N SER A 26 -0.03 2.45 -23.87
CA SER A 26 1.26 3.09 -23.58
C SER A 26 1.21 4.08 -22.42
N LEU A 27 0.06 4.72 -22.21
CA LEU A 27 -0.19 5.68 -21.13
C LEU A 27 -0.60 5.00 -19.82
N ARG A 28 -0.81 3.66 -19.84
CA ARG A 28 -1.20 2.92 -18.65
C ARG A 28 -0.13 3.00 -17.57
N ILE A 29 -0.55 3.36 -16.35
CA ILE A 29 0.34 3.45 -15.20
C ILE A 29 0.84 2.05 -14.84
N LYS A 30 2.17 1.88 -14.86
CA LYS A 30 2.85 0.62 -14.53
C LYS A 30 3.20 0.60 -13.05
N ILE A 31 2.66 -0.37 -12.33
CA ILE A 31 2.83 -0.49 -10.88
C ILE A 31 3.45 -1.84 -10.56
N ALA A 32 4.51 -1.83 -9.75
CA ALA A 32 5.08 -3.04 -9.18
C ALA A 32 4.91 -3.06 -7.65
N VAL A 33 4.64 -4.23 -7.11
CA VAL A 33 4.63 -4.51 -5.66
C VAL A 33 5.70 -5.53 -5.37
N ILE A 34 6.72 -5.13 -4.61
CA ILE A 34 7.88 -5.97 -4.28
C ILE A 34 7.84 -6.28 -2.79
N GLY A 35 7.49 -7.51 -2.47
CA GLY A 35 7.42 -8.02 -1.11
C GLY A 35 8.77 -8.55 -0.65
N CYS A 36 9.38 -7.90 0.33
CA CYS A 36 10.69 -8.19 0.88
C CYS A 36 10.61 -9.04 2.15
N GLY A 37 11.27 -10.19 2.15
CA GLY A 37 11.29 -11.12 3.28
C GLY A 37 9.96 -11.84 3.52
N GLY A 38 9.81 -12.47 4.68
CA GLY A 38 8.62 -13.29 5.01
C GLY A 38 7.32 -12.48 5.02
N GLY A 39 7.27 -11.38 5.77
CA GLY A 39 6.08 -10.52 5.88
C GLY A 39 5.68 -9.93 4.53
N GLY A 40 6.61 -9.28 3.80
CA GLY A 40 6.32 -8.71 2.49
C GLY A 40 5.86 -9.75 1.47
N SER A 41 6.47 -10.95 1.48
CA SER A 41 6.05 -12.05 0.61
C SER A 41 4.65 -12.57 0.95
N ASN A 42 4.26 -12.60 2.23
CA ASN A 42 2.91 -12.97 2.65
C ASN A 42 1.87 -11.96 2.16
N THR A 43 2.17 -10.68 2.25
CA THR A 43 1.30 -9.62 1.71
C THR A 43 1.12 -9.78 0.20
N VAL A 44 2.22 -10.01 -0.54
CA VAL A 44 2.15 -10.29 -2.00
C VAL A 44 1.28 -11.52 -2.29
N ARG A 45 1.43 -12.61 -1.54
CA ARG A 45 0.58 -13.81 -1.67
C ARG A 45 -0.90 -13.47 -1.46
N ARG A 46 -1.21 -12.67 -0.45
CA ARG A 46 -2.59 -12.24 -0.16
C ARG A 46 -3.16 -11.40 -1.29
N MET A 47 -2.40 -10.44 -1.83
CA MET A 47 -2.80 -9.65 -2.99
C MET A 47 -3.08 -10.52 -4.21
N TYR A 48 -2.23 -11.51 -4.45
CA TYR A 48 -2.40 -12.47 -5.54
C TYR A 48 -3.69 -13.30 -5.38
N GLN A 49 -3.94 -13.81 -4.18
CA GLN A 49 -5.14 -14.59 -3.85
C GLN A 49 -6.42 -13.75 -3.90
N ALA A 50 -6.34 -12.47 -3.55
CA ALA A 50 -7.45 -11.53 -3.66
C ALA A 50 -7.71 -11.03 -5.10
N GLY A 51 -6.95 -11.52 -6.10
CA GLY A 51 -7.12 -11.15 -7.49
C GLY A 51 -6.86 -9.66 -7.77
N VAL A 52 -5.92 -9.03 -7.06
CA VAL A 52 -5.59 -7.62 -7.30
C VAL A 52 -4.95 -7.48 -8.68
N GLU A 53 -5.60 -6.73 -9.55
CA GLU A 53 -5.21 -6.53 -10.95
C GLU A 53 -4.42 -5.23 -11.15
N GLY A 54 -3.79 -5.08 -12.31
CA GLY A 54 -3.07 -3.86 -12.70
C GLY A 54 -1.70 -3.67 -12.03
N VAL A 55 -1.23 -4.66 -11.26
CA VAL A 55 0.06 -4.61 -10.56
C VAL A 55 0.94 -5.82 -10.88
N LYS A 56 2.24 -5.60 -11.02
CA LYS A 56 3.23 -6.66 -11.11
C LYS A 56 3.66 -7.07 -9.70
N MET A 57 3.35 -8.28 -9.29
CA MET A 57 3.61 -8.79 -7.94
C MET A 57 4.89 -9.65 -7.91
N VAL A 58 5.86 -9.24 -7.10
CA VAL A 58 7.17 -9.90 -6.96
C VAL A 58 7.43 -10.23 -5.50
N ALA A 59 7.66 -11.49 -5.18
CA ALA A 59 8.07 -11.94 -3.85
C ALA A 59 9.59 -12.16 -3.80
N CYS A 60 10.27 -11.51 -2.86
CA CYS A 60 11.71 -11.58 -2.68
C CYS A 60 12.04 -12.11 -1.28
N ASN A 61 12.84 -13.16 -1.20
CA ASN A 61 13.24 -13.73 0.10
C ASN A 61 14.62 -14.39 0.02
N THR A 62 15.28 -14.54 1.16
CA THR A 62 16.50 -15.33 1.35
C THR A 62 16.20 -16.77 1.79
N ASP A 63 14.95 -17.09 2.17
CA ASP A 63 14.47 -18.41 2.54
C ASP A 63 13.76 -19.06 1.32
N ALA A 64 14.39 -20.10 0.77
CA ALA A 64 13.89 -20.80 -0.41
C ALA A 64 12.60 -21.58 -0.12
N ARG A 65 12.44 -22.17 1.08
CA ARG A 65 11.26 -22.96 1.44
C ARG A 65 10.04 -22.06 1.57
N HIS A 66 10.21 -20.95 2.28
CA HIS A 66 9.14 -19.96 2.40
C HIS A 66 8.77 -19.40 1.02
N LEU A 67 9.76 -19.00 0.21
CA LEU A 67 9.52 -18.44 -1.12
C LEU A 67 8.79 -19.42 -2.06
N LEU A 68 9.07 -20.72 -1.95
CA LEU A 68 8.39 -21.75 -2.74
C LEU A 68 6.89 -21.81 -2.42
N SER A 69 6.51 -21.60 -1.16
CA SER A 69 5.11 -21.62 -0.69
C SER A 69 4.29 -20.38 -1.09
N ILE A 70 4.94 -19.31 -1.54
CA ILE A 70 4.29 -18.06 -1.90
C ILE A 70 3.72 -18.14 -3.33
N GLN A 71 2.51 -17.65 -3.52
CA GLN A 71 1.91 -17.38 -4.84
C GLN A 71 2.16 -15.91 -5.21
N ALA A 72 2.80 -15.68 -6.36
CA ALA A 72 3.11 -14.36 -6.90
C ALA A 72 3.39 -14.47 -8.40
N HIS A 73 3.33 -13.36 -9.14
CA HIS A 73 3.70 -13.34 -10.56
C HIS A 73 5.18 -13.73 -10.77
N HIS A 74 6.05 -13.24 -9.88
CA HIS A 74 7.48 -13.50 -9.93
C HIS A 74 8.04 -13.77 -8.53
N LYS A 75 9.12 -14.54 -8.46
CA LYS A 75 9.81 -14.88 -7.22
C LYS A 75 11.31 -14.71 -7.38
N ILE A 76 11.96 -14.05 -6.43
CA ILE A 76 13.42 -13.85 -6.42
C ILE A 76 13.98 -14.44 -5.13
N LEU A 77 14.85 -15.45 -5.26
CA LEU A 77 15.65 -15.93 -4.14
C LEU A 77 16.91 -15.07 -4.06
N MET A 78 16.92 -14.15 -3.11
CA MET A 78 18.02 -13.22 -2.90
C MET A 78 19.19 -13.88 -2.16
N GLY A 79 20.43 -13.48 -2.50
CA GLY A 79 21.64 -13.89 -1.80
C GLY A 79 21.90 -15.39 -1.88
N ARG A 80 21.77 -15.99 -3.06
CA ARG A 80 21.94 -17.45 -3.27
C ARG A 80 23.30 -17.95 -2.84
N SER A 81 24.37 -17.19 -3.10
CA SER A 81 25.74 -17.59 -2.73
C SER A 81 25.96 -17.46 -1.23
N MET A 82 25.41 -16.41 -0.61
CA MET A 82 25.64 -16.07 0.79
C MET A 82 24.75 -16.88 1.75
N THR A 83 23.44 -16.94 1.48
CA THR A 83 22.47 -17.55 2.41
C THR A 83 22.17 -19.01 2.08
N LYS A 84 22.51 -19.47 0.87
CA LYS A 84 22.21 -20.81 0.35
C LYS A 84 20.72 -21.19 0.47
N GLY A 85 19.84 -20.18 0.52
CA GLY A 85 18.40 -20.37 0.67
C GLY A 85 17.93 -20.68 2.10
N LEU A 86 18.79 -20.49 3.12
CA LEU A 86 18.49 -20.80 4.53
C LEU A 86 17.98 -19.60 5.32
N GLY A 87 17.77 -18.45 4.66
CA GLY A 87 17.34 -17.21 5.33
C GLY A 87 18.51 -16.37 5.83
N SER A 88 18.20 -15.21 6.44
CA SER A 88 19.18 -14.22 6.92
C SER A 88 19.49 -14.33 8.42
N GLY A 89 18.91 -15.30 9.13
CA GLY A 89 19.16 -15.49 10.57
C GLY A 89 18.77 -14.31 11.46
N SER A 90 17.76 -13.53 11.07
CA SER A 90 17.34 -12.29 11.75
C SER A 90 18.40 -11.17 11.76
N LEU A 91 19.39 -11.22 10.88
CA LEU A 91 20.44 -10.22 10.73
C LEU A 91 20.15 -9.31 9.53
N PRO A 92 19.81 -8.02 9.72
CA PRO A 92 19.51 -7.09 8.64
C PRO A 92 20.68 -6.91 7.66
N GLU A 93 21.92 -6.93 8.13
CA GLU A 93 23.12 -6.80 7.28
C GLU A 93 23.25 -7.97 6.29
N VAL A 94 22.81 -9.16 6.68
CA VAL A 94 22.76 -10.32 5.76
C VAL A 94 21.66 -10.14 4.72
N GLY A 95 20.49 -9.64 5.15
CA GLY A 95 19.39 -9.32 4.24
C GLY A 95 19.75 -8.24 3.22
N GLN A 96 20.46 -7.19 3.65
CA GLN A 96 20.97 -6.13 2.78
C GLN A 96 21.93 -6.68 1.73
N LYS A 97 22.99 -7.36 2.14
CA LYS A 97 23.99 -7.95 1.23
C LYS A 97 23.37 -8.96 0.25
N ALA A 98 22.35 -9.73 0.70
CA ALA A 98 21.62 -10.65 -0.16
C ALA A 98 20.81 -9.91 -1.25
N ALA A 99 20.26 -8.75 -0.95
CA ALA A 99 19.59 -7.91 -1.94
C ALA A 99 20.61 -7.27 -2.91
N GLU A 100 21.75 -6.79 -2.40
CA GLU A 100 22.85 -6.25 -3.22
C GLU A 100 23.39 -7.30 -4.19
N GLU A 101 23.61 -8.55 -3.75
CA GLU A 101 23.97 -9.67 -4.62
C GLU A 101 22.97 -9.90 -5.76
N SER A 102 21.69 -9.61 -5.49
CA SER A 102 20.57 -9.87 -6.41
C SER A 102 20.10 -8.61 -7.16
N GLU A 103 20.89 -7.53 -7.16
CA GLU A 103 20.52 -6.23 -7.74
C GLU A 103 20.03 -6.35 -9.18
N ASN A 104 20.74 -7.10 -10.02
CA ASN A 104 20.38 -7.28 -11.43
C ASN A 104 19.04 -7.99 -11.62
N ASP A 105 18.68 -8.91 -10.73
CA ASP A 105 17.40 -9.59 -10.79
C ASP A 105 16.26 -8.69 -10.30
N LEU A 106 16.51 -7.89 -9.27
CA LEU A 106 15.56 -6.91 -8.75
C LEU A 106 15.32 -5.77 -9.76
N TRP A 107 16.37 -5.31 -10.44
CA TRP A 107 16.28 -4.23 -11.43
C TRP A 107 15.25 -4.52 -12.51
N LYS A 108 15.15 -5.73 -13.00
CA LYS A 108 14.18 -6.17 -14.04
C LYS A 108 12.72 -5.87 -13.68
N TYR A 109 12.42 -5.70 -12.40
CA TYR A 109 11.06 -5.50 -11.90
C TYR A 109 10.77 -4.08 -11.43
N VAL A 110 11.78 -3.27 -11.20
CA VAL A 110 11.64 -1.86 -10.83
C VAL A 110 11.82 -0.93 -12.05
N ASP A 111 12.61 -1.35 -13.03
CA ASP A 111 12.85 -0.57 -14.24
C ASP A 111 11.58 -0.41 -15.07
N GLY A 112 11.36 0.82 -15.57
CA GLY A 112 10.20 1.18 -16.37
C GLY A 112 8.86 1.16 -15.61
N GLN A 113 8.86 1.10 -14.27
CA GLN A 113 7.65 1.26 -13.48
C GLN A 113 7.40 2.76 -13.15
N ASN A 114 6.12 3.15 -13.11
CA ASN A 114 5.73 4.48 -12.64
C ASN A 114 5.67 4.54 -11.11
N ILE A 115 5.21 3.45 -10.49
CA ILE A 115 5.12 3.29 -9.03
C ILE A 115 5.73 1.95 -8.62
N VAL A 116 6.52 1.96 -7.55
CA VAL A 116 7.00 0.76 -6.89
C VAL A 116 6.61 0.80 -5.41
N PHE A 117 5.78 -0.15 -5.01
CA PHE A 117 5.51 -0.42 -3.61
C PHE A 117 6.55 -1.40 -3.07
N VAL A 118 7.28 -1.01 -2.05
CA VAL A 118 8.24 -1.86 -1.33
C VAL A 118 7.60 -2.29 -0.02
N VAL A 119 7.25 -3.58 0.08
CA VAL A 119 6.48 -4.12 1.20
C VAL A 119 7.35 -4.98 2.08
N ALA A 120 7.39 -4.69 3.39
CA ALA A 120 8.20 -5.48 4.32
C ALA A 120 7.61 -5.50 5.73
N GLY A 121 7.75 -6.63 6.42
CA GLY A 121 7.69 -6.68 7.89
C GLY A 121 9.08 -6.34 8.44
N MET A 122 9.14 -5.23 9.20
CA MET A 122 10.38 -4.78 9.81
C MET A 122 10.72 -5.59 11.07
N GLY A 123 12.00 -5.65 11.44
CA GLY A 123 12.47 -6.33 12.62
C GLY A 123 13.13 -7.68 12.39
N GLY A 124 12.81 -8.35 11.27
CA GLY A 124 13.54 -9.53 10.81
C GLY A 124 14.83 -9.15 10.06
N GLY A 125 15.55 -10.14 9.56
CA GLY A 125 16.78 -9.87 8.79
C GLY A 125 16.48 -9.51 7.34
N THR A 126 15.77 -10.38 6.61
CA THR A 126 15.58 -10.22 5.16
C THR A 126 14.79 -8.96 4.82
N GLY A 127 13.56 -8.80 5.36
CA GLY A 127 12.71 -7.64 5.03
C GLY A 127 13.35 -6.33 5.43
N THR A 128 13.90 -6.25 6.66
CA THR A 128 14.55 -5.06 7.20
C THR A 128 15.75 -4.61 6.39
N GLY A 129 16.59 -5.58 5.97
CA GLY A 129 17.82 -5.28 5.24
C GLY A 129 17.60 -5.05 3.74
N SER A 130 16.72 -5.84 3.11
CA SER A 130 16.52 -5.78 1.65
C SER A 130 15.60 -4.64 1.19
N ALA A 131 14.61 -4.23 2.01
CA ALA A 131 13.66 -3.20 1.61
C ALA A 131 14.32 -1.87 1.24
N PRO A 132 15.31 -1.33 2.00
CA PRO A 132 16.04 -0.12 1.61
C PRO A 132 16.78 -0.26 0.28
N VAL A 133 17.37 -1.42 -0.01
CA VAL A 133 18.07 -1.68 -1.27
C VAL A 133 17.09 -1.67 -2.44
N VAL A 134 15.97 -2.36 -2.31
CA VAL A 134 14.91 -2.36 -3.34
C VAL A 134 14.34 -0.96 -3.56
N ALA A 135 14.14 -0.20 -2.49
CA ALA A 135 13.66 1.19 -2.59
C ALA A 135 14.65 2.09 -3.33
N GLU A 136 15.95 1.94 -3.06
CA GLU A 136 17.00 2.69 -3.76
C GLU A 136 17.02 2.36 -5.26
N LEU A 137 16.88 1.08 -5.62
CA LEU A 137 16.79 0.65 -7.01
C LEU A 137 15.57 1.25 -7.71
N ALA A 138 14.41 1.21 -7.08
CA ALA A 138 13.18 1.79 -7.61
C ALA A 138 13.31 3.31 -7.81
N LYS A 139 13.91 4.01 -6.88
CA LYS A 139 14.16 5.45 -6.97
C LYS A 139 15.17 5.80 -8.07
N ARG A 140 16.22 5.00 -8.22
CA ARG A 140 17.20 5.13 -9.32
C ARG A 140 16.55 4.87 -10.69
N ALA A 141 15.56 3.99 -10.77
CA ALA A 141 14.77 3.75 -11.98
C ALA A 141 13.76 4.88 -12.28
N GLY A 142 13.64 5.90 -11.41
CA GLY A 142 12.74 7.04 -11.59
C GLY A 142 11.30 6.80 -11.13
N ALA A 143 10.99 5.64 -10.56
CA ALA A 143 9.66 5.32 -10.05
C ALA A 143 9.32 6.14 -8.80
N LEU A 144 8.03 6.48 -8.63
CA LEU A 144 7.52 6.89 -7.32
C LEU A 144 7.64 5.70 -6.37
N THR A 145 8.49 5.83 -5.35
CA THR A 145 8.84 4.74 -4.45
C THR A 145 8.11 4.88 -3.12
N ILE A 146 7.19 3.97 -2.85
CA ILE A 146 6.36 3.96 -1.65
C ILE A 146 6.71 2.73 -0.79
N GLY A 147 7.29 2.95 0.38
CA GLY A 147 7.44 1.91 1.39
C GLY A 147 6.11 1.65 2.09
N VAL A 148 5.72 0.39 2.26
CA VAL A 148 4.54 -0.01 3.05
C VAL A 148 4.97 -1.09 4.02
N VAL A 149 5.16 -0.71 5.28
CA VAL A 149 5.84 -1.57 6.25
C VAL A 149 5.10 -1.70 7.57
N THR A 150 5.33 -2.83 8.23
CA THR A 150 4.81 -3.08 9.57
C THR A 150 5.93 -3.09 10.61
N LEU A 151 5.63 -2.56 11.79
CA LEU A 151 6.48 -2.72 12.96
C LEU A 151 6.05 -3.98 13.73
N PRO A 152 7.01 -4.72 14.33
CA PRO A 152 6.71 -5.96 15.04
C PRO A 152 5.81 -5.72 16.25
N PHE A 153 5.13 -6.78 16.68
CA PHE A 153 4.46 -6.80 17.99
C PHE A 153 5.50 -6.68 19.12
N LYS A 154 5.15 -6.03 20.22
CA LYS A 154 5.98 -5.98 21.43
C LYS A 154 6.37 -7.38 21.92
N ALA A 155 5.45 -8.33 21.78
CA ALA A 155 5.68 -9.74 22.12
C ALA A 155 6.82 -10.40 21.32
N GLU A 156 7.21 -9.84 20.16
CA GLU A 156 8.33 -10.36 19.36
C GLU A 156 9.71 -9.97 19.93
N GLY A 157 9.75 -9.08 20.89
CA GLY A 157 10.93 -8.75 21.69
C GLY A 157 11.71 -7.52 21.23
N ALA A 158 12.50 -6.97 22.16
CA ALA A 158 13.22 -5.71 22.00
C ALA A 158 14.23 -5.70 20.84
N VAL A 159 14.89 -6.84 20.58
CA VAL A 159 15.87 -6.95 19.50
C VAL A 159 15.19 -6.75 18.14
N ARG A 160 14.03 -7.37 17.92
CA ARG A 160 13.25 -7.17 16.69
C ARG A 160 12.77 -5.74 16.55
N MET A 161 12.31 -5.12 17.63
CA MET A 161 11.90 -3.72 17.62
C MET A 161 13.08 -2.79 17.31
N SER A 162 14.25 -3.02 17.89
CA SER A 162 15.47 -2.24 17.61
C SER A 162 15.86 -2.35 16.11
N ASN A 163 15.85 -3.57 15.57
CA ASN A 163 16.10 -3.78 14.15
C ASN A 163 15.07 -3.06 13.28
N ALA A 164 13.79 -3.10 13.66
CA ALA A 164 12.70 -2.46 12.93
C ALA A 164 12.87 -0.94 12.87
N ILE A 165 13.21 -0.30 13.99
CA ILE A 165 13.41 1.16 14.05
C ILE A 165 14.58 1.57 13.15
N LYS A 166 15.74 0.91 13.28
CA LYS A 166 16.92 1.19 12.44
C LYS A 166 16.63 0.99 10.96
N GLY A 167 15.97 -0.13 10.61
CA GLY A 167 15.61 -0.42 9.24
C GLY A 167 14.60 0.57 8.67
N LEU A 168 13.67 1.05 9.48
CA LEU A 168 12.70 2.08 9.09
C LEU A 168 13.38 3.42 8.81
N GLU A 169 14.38 3.80 9.63
CA GLU A 169 15.20 5.01 9.39
C GLU A 169 15.90 4.94 8.03
N HIS A 170 16.56 3.81 7.72
CA HIS A 170 17.19 3.60 6.42
C HIS A 170 16.19 3.58 5.26
N LEU A 171 15.06 2.91 5.43
CA LEU A 171 14.04 2.83 4.38
C LEU A 171 13.44 4.21 4.05
N LYS A 172 13.16 5.01 5.07
CA LYS A 172 12.62 6.37 4.92
C LYS A 172 13.51 7.26 4.05
N GLU A 173 14.83 7.10 4.14
CA GLU A 173 15.79 7.88 3.32
C GLU A 173 15.75 7.47 1.83
N LYS A 174 15.35 6.24 1.55
CA LYS A 174 15.34 5.65 0.20
C LYS A 174 13.97 5.72 -0.48
N CYS A 175 12.88 5.90 0.27
CA CYS A 175 11.54 6.07 -0.27
C CYS A 175 11.18 7.55 -0.49
N ASP A 176 10.20 7.80 -1.35
CA ASP A 176 9.53 9.10 -1.45
C ASP A 176 8.52 9.26 -0.30
N THR A 177 7.78 8.20 -0.02
CA THR A 177 6.84 8.10 1.11
C THR A 177 6.96 6.73 1.76
N THR A 178 6.87 6.67 3.09
CA THR A 178 6.85 5.42 3.84
C THR A 178 5.60 5.35 4.71
N ILE A 179 4.69 4.45 4.37
CA ILE A 179 3.50 4.13 5.16
C ILE A 179 3.89 3.11 6.21
N VAL A 180 3.64 3.42 7.48
CA VAL A 180 3.99 2.56 8.61
C VAL A 180 2.74 2.11 9.35
N LEU A 181 2.62 0.81 9.53
CA LEU A 181 1.58 0.17 10.32
C LEU A 181 2.19 -0.41 11.60
N GLN A 182 1.59 -0.10 12.74
CA GLN A 182 2.03 -0.62 14.03
C GLN A 182 1.18 -1.84 14.40
N ASN A 183 1.78 -3.04 14.40
CA ASN A 183 1.03 -4.27 14.68
C ASN A 183 0.33 -4.25 16.04
N ASP A 184 0.94 -3.67 17.07
CA ASP A 184 0.31 -3.54 18.39
C ASP A 184 -0.99 -2.77 18.36
N ARG A 185 -1.09 -1.73 17.52
CA ARG A 185 -2.33 -0.94 17.37
C ARG A 185 -3.44 -1.73 16.69
N LEU A 186 -3.10 -2.68 15.83
CA LEU A 186 -4.11 -3.59 15.25
C LEU A 186 -4.72 -4.54 16.30
N LEU A 187 -3.97 -4.88 17.35
CA LEU A 187 -4.53 -5.68 18.46
C LEU A 187 -5.60 -4.91 19.27
N GLU A 188 -5.55 -3.58 19.28
CA GLU A 188 -6.58 -2.76 19.91
C GLU A 188 -7.94 -2.90 19.19
N LEU A 189 -7.91 -3.10 17.86
CA LEU A 189 -9.13 -3.36 17.06
C LEU A 189 -9.67 -4.78 17.26
N VAL A 190 -8.79 -5.75 17.51
CA VAL A 190 -9.16 -7.18 17.54
C VAL A 190 -8.52 -7.91 18.73
N PRO A 191 -8.77 -7.51 19.97
CA PRO A 191 -7.99 -7.91 21.14
C PRO A 191 -8.13 -9.40 21.52
N LYS A 192 -9.10 -10.12 20.94
CA LYS A 192 -9.39 -11.54 21.26
C LYS A 192 -8.90 -12.51 20.17
N LEU A 193 -8.21 -12.04 19.14
CA LEU A 193 -7.76 -12.92 18.07
C LEU A 193 -6.52 -13.73 18.47
N PRO A 194 -6.42 -14.99 18.04
CA PRO A 194 -5.16 -15.73 18.08
C PRO A 194 -4.05 -15.01 17.32
N LEU A 195 -2.80 -15.17 17.74
CA LEU A 195 -1.64 -14.48 17.16
C LEU A 195 -1.55 -14.66 15.62
N GLU A 196 -1.80 -15.86 15.12
CA GLU A 196 -1.82 -16.12 13.67
C GLU A 196 -2.91 -15.32 12.94
N ALA A 197 -4.08 -15.15 13.57
CA ALA A 197 -5.14 -14.32 13.01
C ALA A 197 -4.77 -12.83 13.03
N ALA A 198 -4.06 -12.36 14.06
CA ALA A 198 -3.56 -10.98 14.12
C ALA A 198 -2.57 -10.69 12.98
N PHE A 199 -1.65 -11.61 12.67
CA PHE A 199 -0.79 -11.46 11.48
C PHE A 199 -1.58 -11.44 10.18
N ARG A 200 -2.64 -12.25 10.07
CA ARG A 200 -3.52 -12.20 8.89
C ARG A 200 -4.23 -10.86 8.73
N VAL A 201 -4.67 -10.25 9.84
CA VAL A 201 -5.26 -8.90 9.81
C VAL A 201 -4.22 -7.86 9.38
N THR A 202 -2.99 -7.95 9.87
CA THR A 202 -1.89 -7.08 9.43
C THR A 202 -1.66 -7.17 7.92
N ASP A 203 -1.56 -8.39 7.38
CA ASP A 203 -1.39 -8.60 5.93
C ASP A 203 -2.59 -8.07 5.14
N GLU A 204 -3.81 -8.19 5.69
CA GLU A 204 -5.03 -7.67 5.07
C GLU A 204 -5.00 -6.14 4.98
N VAL A 205 -4.64 -5.46 6.06
CA VAL A 205 -4.54 -3.99 6.10
C VAL A 205 -3.46 -3.49 5.13
N LEU A 206 -2.29 -4.17 5.08
CA LEU A 206 -1.27 -3.86 4.08
C LEU A 206 -1.80 -4.01 2.65
N MET A 207 -2.49 -5.12 2.37
CA MET A 207 -3.08 -5.37 1.07
C MET A 207 -4.13 -4.31 0.71
N GLN A 208 -5.05 -3.99 1.62
CA GLN A 208 -6.06 -2.95 1.42
C GLN A 208 -5.44 -1.58 1.17
N SER A 209 -4.36 -1.24 1.86
CA SER A 209 -3.62 0.00 1.68
C SER A 209 -3.07 0.14 0.26
N ILE A 210 -2.39 -0.91 -0.22
CA ILE A 210 -1.79 -0.92 -1.56
C ILE A 210 -2.89 -0.97 -2.62
N LYS A 211 -3.87 -1.85 -2.44
CA LYS A 211 -5.02 -1.99 -3.35
C LYS A 211 -5.79 -0.68 -3.46
N GLY A 212 -6.03 0.00 -2.32
CA GLY A 212 -6.73 1.28 -2.28
C GLY A 212 -6.05 2.34 -3.16
N ILE A 213 -4.74 2.52 -3.03
CA ILE A 213 -3.98 3.47 -3.85
C ILE A 213 -3.94 3.03 -5.32
N THR A 214 -3.72 1.74 -5.58
CA THR A 214 -3.65 1.19 -6.93
C THR A 214 -4.97 1.33 -7.67
N ASP A 215 -6.07 0.90 -7.05
CA ASP A 215 -7.40 0.96 -7.66
C ASP A 215 -7.83 2.42 -7.92
N ALA A 216 -7.41 3.37 -7.07
CA ALA A 216 -7.70 4.80 -7.26
C ALA A 216 -7.08 5.37 -8.56
N LEU A 217 -5.97 4.77 -9.02
CA LEU A 217 -5.25 5.19 -10.22
C LEU A 217 -5.58 4.38 -11.47
N THR A 218 -5.97 3.11 -11.29
CA THR A 218 -6.08 2.16 -12.41
C THR A 218 -7.51 1.82 -12.78
N LYS A 219 -8.44 2.00 -11.86
CA LYS A 219 -9.87 1.71 -12.09
C LYS A 219 -10.66 2.98 -12.32
N PRO A 220 -11.57 2.98 -13.28
CA PRO A 220 -12.46 4.12 -13.50
C PRO A 220 -13.35 4.32 -12.25
N GLY A 221 -13.45 5.56 -11.80
CA GLY A 221 -14.32 5.99 -10.72
C GLY A 221 -15.26 7.10 -11.19
N LEU A 222 -16.18 7.55 -10.31
CA LEU A 222 -16.96 8.75 -10.55
C LEU A 222 -16.06 10.00 -10.53
N ILE A 223 -15.07 10.00 -9.63
CA ILE A 223 -14.04 11.04 -9.53
C ILE A 223 -12.71 10.29 -9.50
N ASN A 224 -11.93 10.49 -10.55
CA ASN A 224 -10.63 9.83 -10.70
C ASN A 224 -9.52 10.67 -10.07
N ILE A 225 -8.52 9.98 -9.53
CA ILE A 225 -7.29 10.58 -9.05
C ILE A 225 -6.26 10.54 -10.17
N ASP A 226 -5.70 11.69 -10.54
CA ASP A 226 -4.61 11.76 -11.51
C ASP A 226 -3.29 11.29 -10.86
N PHE A 227 -2.46 10.60 -11.64
CA PHE A 227 -1.13 10.19 -11.19
C PHE A 227 -0.24 11.38 -10.79
N ASN A 228 -0.33 12.52 -11.51
CA ASN A 228 0.42 13.71 -11.17
C ASN A 228 -0.03 14.33 -9.84
N ASP A 229 -1.32 14.26 -9.53
CA ASP A 229 -1.84 14.68 -8.23
C ASP A 229 -1.26 13.80 -7.13
N LEU A 230 -1.30 12.47 -7.30
CA LEU A 230 -0.67 11.55 -6.35
C LEU A 230 0.83 11.86 -6.17
N LEU A 231 1.57 12.15 -7.25
CA LEU A 231 2.97 12.56 -7.18
C LEU A 231 3.17 13.77 -6.28
N THR A 232 2.27 14.76 -6.31
CA THR A 232 2.42 16.00 -5.53
C THR A 232 2.38 15.81 -4.03
N ILE A 233 1.64 14.80 -3.55
CA ILE A 233 1.53 14.49 -2.11
C ILE A 233 2.45 13.37 -1.66
N MET A 234 2.82 12.45 -2.55
CA MET A 234 3.64 11.28 -2.22
C MET A 234 5.12 11.51 -2.47
N ARG A 235 5.52 12.29 -3.49
CA ARG A 235 6.93 12.60 -3.73
C ARG A 235 7.47 13.51 -2.62
N ASN A 236 8.50 13.04 -1.91
CA ASN A 236 9.02 13.67 -0.69
C ASN A 236 7.96 13.78 0.44
N GLY A 237 6.97 12.90 0.42
CA GLY A 237 5.90 12.84 1.42
C GLY A 237 6.40 12.39 2.81
N GLY A 238 7.59 11.80 2.88
CA GLY A 238 8.20 11.37 4.13
C GLY A 238 7.44 10.23 4.79
N MET A 239 7.15 10.37 6.08
CA MET A 239 6.32 9.37 6.78
C MET A 239 4.86 9.59 6.50
N ALA A 240 4.14 8.48 6.33
CA ALA A 240 2.70 8.50 6.13
C ALA A 240 2.00 7.47 7.03
N LEU A 241 0.75 7.76 7.34
CA LEU A 241 -0.16 6.89 8.07
C LEU A 241 -1.41 6.67 7.23
N ILE A 242 -2.07 5.55 7.50
CA ILE A 242 -3.31 5.19 6.83
C ILE A 242 -4.40 4.94 7.85
N GLY A 243 -5.57 5.50 7.60
CA GLY A 243 -6.81 5.20 8.31
C GLY A 243 -7.81 4.58 7.36
N LEU A 244 -8.53 3.59 7.84
CA LEU A 244 -9.63 2.94 7.13
C LEU A 244 -10.87 3.09 7.99
N GLY A 245 -11.99 3.46 7.38
CA GLY A 245 -13.26 3.56 8.05
C GLY A 245 -14.39 3.08 7.17
N GLU A 246 -15.42 2.51 7.79
CA GLU A 246 -16.62 2.04 7.12
C GLU A 246 -17.87 2.37 7.91
N SER A 247 -18.98 2.64 7.22
CA SER A 247 -20.27 2.87 7.86
C SER A 247 -21.43 2.55 6.92
N SER A 248 -22.49 2.00 7.49
CA SER A 248 -23.79 1.80 6.85
C SER A 248 -24.88 2.71 7.42
N GLU A 249 -24.53 3.66 8.29
CA GLU A 249 -25.48 4.54 8.97
C GLU A 249 -26.06 5.58 7.99
N TYR A 250 -27.26 5.34 7.53
CA TYR A 250 -27.89 6.17 6.51
C TYR A 250 -28.03 7.64 6.96
N GLY A 251 -27.61 8.55 6.10
CA GLY A 251 -27.67 10.01 6.36
C GLY A 251 -26.49 10.58 7.16
N GLN A 252 -25.67 9.73 7.81
CA GLN A 252 -24.48 10.14 8.58
C GLN A 252 -23.24 9.28 8.23
N ARG A 253 -23.32 8.44 7.17
CA ARG A 253 -22.24 7.49 6.87
C ARG A 253 -20.93 8.19 6.51
N ALA A 254 -20.95 9.38 5.91
CA ALA A 254 -19.74 10.13 5.60
C ALA A 254 -18.99 10.56 6.87
N GLU A 255 -19.74 11.13 7.85
CA GLU A 255 -19.18 11.53 9.13
C GLU A 255 -18.65 10.33 9.92
N MET A 256 -19.45 9.27 9.99
CA MET A 256 -19.09 8.07 10.74
C MET A 256 -17.85 7.37 10.11
N CYS A 257 -17.79 7.26 8.78
CA CYS A 257 -16.61 6.72 8.09
C CYS A 257 -15.35 7.53 8.35
N ILE A 258 -15.44 8.85 8.30
CA ILE A 258 -14.29 9.72 8.53
C ILE A 258 -13.88 9.68 10.00
N GLU A 259 -14.83 9.69 10.92
CA GLU A 259 -14.54 9.55 12.36
C GLU A 259 -13.85 8.20 12.63
N ASP A 260 -14.35 7.10 12.08
CA ASP A 260 -13.73 5.77 12.20
C ASP A 260 -12.33 5.76 11.59
N ALA A 261 -12.14 6.29 10.38
CA ALA A 261 -10.83 6.36 9.73
C ALA A 261 -9.82 7.20 10.51
N LEU A 262 -10.23 8.38 11.02
CA LEU A 262 -9.33 9.31 11.72
C LEU A 262 -9.12 8.98 13.19
N SER A 263 -10.05 8.23 13.81
CA SER A 263 -9.91 7.69 15.17
C SER A 263 -9.28 6.31 15.19
N SER A 264 -8.96 5.78 14.00
CA SER A 264 -8.38 4.43 13.88
C SER A 264 -7.09 4.32 14.71
N PRO A 265 -6.95 3.29 15.55
CA PRO A 265 -5.70 3.03 16.26
C PRO A 265 -4.48 2.94 15.35
N MET A 266 -4.67 2.65 14.05
CA MET A 266 -3.59 2.60 13.06
C MET A 266 -2.91 3.95 12.82
N LEU A 267 -3.62 5.07 13.03
CA LEU A 267 -3.03 6.41 13.00
C LEU A 267 -2.20 6.70 14.26
N GLY A 268 -2.41 5.94 15.33
CA GLY A 268 -1.71 6.12 16.60
C GLY A 268 -1.97 7.49 17.23
N ASP A 269 -1.06 7.90 18.14
CA ASP A 269 -1.14 9.19 18.84
C ASP A 269 -0.49 10.33 18.04
N VAL A 270 -0.56 10.28 16.70
CA VAL A 270 0.07 11.27 15.83
C VAL A 270 -0.86 12.47 15.67
N ASP A 271 -0.29 13.67 15.80
CA ASP A 271 -1.02 14.91 15.54
C ASP A 271 -1.26 15.05 14.02
N ILE A 272 -2.46 14.69 13.58
CA ILE A 272 -2.88 14.75 12.18
C ILE A 272 -2.91 16.17 11.63
N LYS A 273 -2.99 17.21 12.49
CA LYS A 273 -2.90 18.62 12.11
C LYS A 273 -1.54 19.00 11.52
N GLN A 274 -0.55 18.14 11.63
CA GLN A 274 0.78 18.35 11.04
C GLN A 274 0.95 17.66 9.67
N ALA A 275 -0.08 16.92 9.20
CA ALA A 275 -0.04 16.29 7.89
C ALA A 275 0.05 17.36 6.79
N LYS A 276 0.97 17.15 5.84
CA LYS A 276 1.22 18.07 4.71
C LYS A 276 0.41 17.72 3.47
N GLY A 277 -0.10 16.51 3.41
CA GLY A 277 -0.93 16.02 2.33
C GLY A 277 -1.89 14.93 2.81
N ALA A 278 -3.03 14.84 2.16
CA ALA A 278 -4.02 13.81 2.40
C ALA A 278 -4.54 13.23 1.07
N LEU A 279 -4.61 11.92 0.98
CA LEU A 279 -5.32 11.21 -0.06
C LEU A 279 -6.58 10.63 0.58
N VAL A 280 -7.74 10.98 0.06
CA VAL A 280 -9.04 10.48 0.50
C VAL A 280 -9.67 9.67 -0.62
N ARG A 281 -9.88 8.38 -0.39
CA ARG A 281 -10.59 7.53 -1.32
C ARG A 281 -11.90 7.09 -0.71
N VAL A 282 -12.99 7.41 -1.42
CA VAL A 282 -14.34 7.02 -1.05
C VAL A 282 -14.82 5.91 -1.96
N ILE A 283 -15.40 4.87 -1.37
CA ILE A 283 -16.01 3.75 -2.10
C ILE A 283 -17.40 3.51 -1.50
N GLY A 284 -18.41 3.36 -2.35
CA GLY A 284 -19.75 3.01 -1.90
C GLY A 284 -20.51 2.19 -2.95
N GLY A 285 -21.76 1.90 -2.66
CA GLY A 285 -22.69 1.26 -3.58
C GLY A 285 -23.29 2.24 -4.59
N GLU A 286 -24.24 1.76 -5.39
CA GLU A 286 -24.97 2.59 -6.37
C GLU A 286 -25.78 3.72 -5.71
N ASP A 287 -26.01 3.61 -4.41
CA ASP A 287 -26.71 4.59 -3.59
C ASP A 287 -25.80 5.73 -3.06
N LEU A 288 -24.47 5.66 -3.33
CA LEU A 288 -23.52 6.69 -2.92
C LEU A 288 -23.75 7.98 -3.69
N THR A 289 -23.96 9.08 -2.97
CA THR A 289 -24.13 10.41 -3.55
C THR A 289 -22.80 11.17 -3.67
N VAL A 290 -22.70 12.06 -4.65
CA VAL A 290 -21.53 12.96 -4.79
C VAL A 290 -21.38 13.84 -3.55
N THR A 291 -22.49 14.30 -2.97
CA THR A 291 -22.49 15.12 -1.76
C THR A 291 -21.86 14.40 -0.56
N GLU A 292 -22.11 13.11 -0.40
CA GLU A 292 -21.50 12.32 0.70
C GLU A 292 -20.00 12.15 0.47
N ALA A 293 -19.59 11.88 -0.78
CA ALA A 293 -18.18 11.74 -1.11
C ALA A 293 -17.40 13.07 -0.93
N GLU A 294 -17.97 14.18 -1.37
CA GLU A 294 -17.43 15.54 -1.15
C GLU A 294 -17.34 15.88 0.33
N LYS A 295 -18.38 15.55 1.11
CA LYS A 295 -18.41 15.77 2.55
C LYS A 295 -17.29 15.02 3.27
N ALA A 296 -17.00 13.79 2.85
CA ALA A 296 -15.87 13.03 3.41
C ALA A 296 -14.53 13.75 3.19
N ALA A 297 -14.28 14.27 1.99
CA ALA A 297 -13.08 15.03 1.69
C ALA A 297 -13.00 16.34 2.49
N LEU A 298 -14.13 17.04 2.64
CA LEU A 298 -14.22 18.28 3.42
C LEU A 298 -13.91 18.03 4.90
N LEU A 299 -14.48 16.98 5.50
CA LEU A 299 -14.25 16.63 6.90
C LEU A 299 -12.77 16.30 7.19
N VAL A 300 -12.06 15.68 6.24
CA VAL A 300 -10.60 15.46 6.35
C VAL A 300 -9.88 16.81 6.29
N SER A 301 -10.29 17.72 5.38
CA SER A 301 -9.65 19.03 5.22
C SER A 301 -9.73 19.89 6.48
N GLU A 302 -10.80 19.78 7.25
CA GLU A 302 -11.00 20.49 8.52
C GLU A 302 -10.12 19.95 9.67
N ARG A 303 -9.63 18.71 9.54
CA ARG A 303 -8.87 18.00 10.57
C ARG A 303 -7.35 18.04 10.37
N VAL A 304 -6.86 18.38 9.18
CA VAL A 304 -5.43 18.45 8.84
C VAL A 304 -4.91 19.91 8.81
N ASP A 305 -3.60 20.12 8.50
CA ASP A 305 -3.07 21.49 8.33
C ASP A 305 -3.86 22.22 7.23
N PRO A 306 -4.32 23.46 7.45
CA PRO A 306 -5.06 24.23 6.43
C PRO A 306 -4.28 24.44 5.10
N ARG A 307 -2.96 24.23 5.11
CA ARG A 307 -2.09 24.30 3.93
C ARG A 307 -1.84 22.92 3.31
N ALA A 308 -2.37 21.86 3.91
CA ALA A 308 -2.22 20.51 3.38
C ALA A 308 -2.88 20.40 1.99
N ARG A 309 -2.22 19.70 1.09
CA ARG A 309 -2.83 19.34 -0.20
C ARG A 309 -3.74 18.15 -0.01
N ILE A 310 -4.99 18.29 -0.41
CA ILE A 310 -5.98 17.21 -0.33
C ILE A 310 -6.33 16.78 -1.74
N ILE A 311 -6.21 15.49 -1.95
CA ILE A 311 -6.61 14.82 -3.18
C ILE A 311 -7.64 13.80 -2.81
N TRP A 312 -8.74 13.77 -3.54
CA TRP A 312 -9.79 12.83 -3.27
C TRP A 312 -10.36 12.21 -4.54
N GLY A 313 -10.84 10.99 -4.40
CA GLY A 313 -11.50 10.27 -5.48
C GLY A 313 -12.62 9.40 -4.95
N CYS A 314 -13.56 9.10 -5.83
CA CYS A 314 -14.76 8.35 -5.51
C CYS A 314 -15.01 7.25 -6.55
N ALA A 315 -15.35 6.06 -6.07
CA ALA A 315 -15.73 4.92 -6.93
C ALA A 315 -16.99 4.25 -6.41
N VAL A 316 -17.79 3.73 -7.33
CA VAL A 316 -18.98 2.92 -7.03
C VAL A 316 -18.69 1.47 -7.35
N HIS A 317 -19.02 0.58 -6.42
CA HIS A 317 -18.91 -0.87 -6.55
C HIS A 317 -20.29 -1.50 -6.36
N GLY A 318 -20.79 -2.20 -7.35
CA GLY A 318 -22.15 -2.77 -7.32
C GLY A 318 -22.36 -3.92 -6.30
N ASP A 319 -21.28 -4.47 -5.76
CA ASP A 319 -21.29 -5.47 -4.68
C ASP A 319 -21.45 -4.86 -3.30
N ILE A 320 -21.23 -3.54 -3.15
CA ILE A 320 -21.43 -2.79 -1.92
C ILE A 320 -22.87 -2.29 -1.89
N LYS A 321 -23.57 -2.52 -0.78
CA LYS A 321 -24.96 -2.06 -0.60
C LYS A 321 -25.11 -1.33 0.71
N ASN A 322 -25.65 -0.11 0.63
CA ASN A 322 -25.93 0.74 1.79
C ASN A 322 -24.72 0.99 2.70
N GLU A 323 -23.51 0.83 2.19
CA GLU A 323 -22.26 0.98 2.93
C GLU A 323 -21.35 1.97 2.21
N MET A 324 -20.62 2.74 2.98
CA MET A 324 -19.55 3.62 2.51
C MET A 324 -18.26 3.22 3.21
N ARG A 325 -17.19 3.17 2.44
CA ARG A 325 -15.83 2.91 2.92
C ARG A 325 -14.92 4.06 2.54
N VAL A 326 -14.08 4.45 3.47
CA VAL A 326 -13.11 5.52 3.25
C VAL A 326 -11.72 5.03 3.61
N MET A 327 -10.76 5.36 2.75
CA MET A 327 -9.34 5.24 3.03
C MET A 327 -8.75 6.65 3.05
N VAL A 328 -8.07 6.99 4.14
CA VAL A 328 -7.34 8.25 4.29
C VAL A 328 -5.86 7.95 4.43
N VAL A 329 -5.02 8.50 3.55
CA VAL A 329 -3.55 8.43 3.68
C VAL A 329 -3.05 9.83 4.01
N LEU A 330 -2.43 9.99 5.17
CA LEU A 330 -1.88 11.26 5.66
C LEU A 330 -0.36 11.25 5.49
N THR A 331 0.19 12.18 4.70
CA THR A 331 1.63 12.29 4.43
C THR A 331 2.27 13.45 5.18
N GLY A 332 3.59 13.39 5.39
CA GLY A 332 4.34 14.45 6.05
C GLY A 332 4.20 14.47 7.57
N VAL A 333 3.75 13.36 8.17
CA VAL A 333 3.68 13.21 9.62
C VAL A 333 5.07 13.08 10.24
N LYS A 334 5.24 13.50 11.50
CA LYS A 334 6.55 13.46 12.14
C LYS A 334 6.93 12.05 12.58
N PHE A 335 8.12 11.62 12.19
CA PHE A 335 8.69 10.31 12.54
C PHE A 335 8.85 10.11 14.05
N ASN A 336 9.28 11.16 14.78
CA ASN A 336 9.55 11.09 16.21
C ASN A 336 8.32 10.67 17.01
N SER A 337 7.12 11.11 16.63
CA SER A 337 5.88 10.70 17.31
C SER A 337 5.59 9.19 17.17
N ILE A 338 6.06 8.57 16.09
CA ILE A 338 5.97 7.12 15.89
C ILE A 338 7.00 6.39 16.77
N VAL A 339 8.24 6.87 16.80
CA VAL A 339 9.36 6.24 17.54
C VAL A 339 9.28 6.51 19.04
N ASP A 340 8.89 7.72 19.45
CA ASP A 340 8.80 8.10 20.86
C ASP A 340 7.69 7.35 21.60
N SER A 341 6.65 6.92 20.90
CA SER A 341 5.64 6.02 21.46
C SER A 341 6.22 4.66 21.91
N PHE A 342 7.40 4.29 21.42
CA PHE A 342 8.11 3.07 21.82
C PHE A 342 9.22 3.31 22.86
N LYS A 343 9.78 4.53 22.96
CA LYS A 343 10.85 4.86 23.91
C LYS A 343 10.33 5.22 25.31
N ASN A 344 9.09 5.68 25.40
CA ASN A 344 8.48 6.19 26.64
C ASN A 344 7.59 5.19 27.38
N LYS A 345 7.66 3.92 27.06
CA LYS A 345 7.01 2.80 27.77
C LYS A 345 8.00 1.65 27.95
#